data_8c83492d51fadbaa68fed2a6b5d92351
#
_entry.id   8c83492d51fadbaa68fed2a6b5d92351
#
_cell.length_a   1.000
_cell.length_b   1.000
_cell.length_c   1.000
_cell.angle_alpha   90.00
_cell.angle_beta   90.00
_cell.angle_gamma   90.00
#
_symmetry.space_group_name_H-M   'P 1'
#
loop_
_entity.id
_entity.type
_entity.pdbx_description
1 polymer ?
#
loop_
_entity_poly.entity_id
_entity_poly.type
_entity_poly.pdbx_seq_one_letter_code
_entity_poly.pdbx_strand_id
1 'polypeptide(L)'
;RRIMLELLKKVLKPVAPSGLEEPVAAVIREEVAPYVDSIETDALGNLICVKNGTEANPEKIMLSAHMDHIGYIVTGIEKEGFLRVTNVGGISPTMSLTRHVSFPNGVQGVVVSEVSKDTAMKDLFVDIGAQDKADAETMVQIGDVCVYANDCFQLGANRVASPAMDDRAACALLIRFLQTVGATKQTIIAVFSVQEEVGCRGAKVASFAKAPDKG
;
A
#
# COMPACT_ATOMS: atom_id res chain seq x y z
N ARG A 1 7.38 -21.17 6.85
CA ARG A 1 5.97 -20.85 6.68
C ARG A 1 5.44 -19.85 7.72
N ARG A 2 5.62 -20.11 9.01
CA ARG A 2 5.19 -19.22 10.11
C ARG A 2 5.83 -17.84 10.01
N ILE A 3 7.14 -17.78 9.77
CA ILE A 3 7.91 -16.52 9.60
C ILE A 3 7.32 -15.68 8.46
N MET A 4 7.00 -16.29 7.32
CA MET A 4 6.44 -15.59 6.16
C MET A 4 5.04 -15.03 6.45
N LEU A 5 4.20 -15.74 7.19
CA LEU A 5 2.88 -15.26 7.58
C LEU A 5 2.97 -14.05 8.52
N GLU A 6 3.88 -14.09 9.48
CA GLU A 6 4.06 -12.97 10.43
C GLU A 6 4.63 -11.73 9.70
N LEU A 7 5.58 -11.92 8.78
CA LEU A 7 6.10 -10.83 7.94
C LEU A 7 4.98 -10.23 7.08
N LEU A 8 4.19 -11.08 6.42
CA LEU A 8 3.06 -10.63 5.59
C LEU A 8 2.06 -9.80 6.41
N LYS A 9 1.71 -10.24 7.61
CA LYS A 9 0.83 -9.48 8.51
C LYS A 9 1.40 -8.11 8.87
N LYS A 10 2.72 -8.01 9.10
CA LYS A 10 3.37 -6.72 9.40
C LYS A 10 3.23 -5.73 8.25
N VAL A 11 3.51 -6.15 7.01
CA VAL A 11 3.43 -5.26 5.84
C VAL A 11 2.00 -4.98 5.39
N LEU A 12 1.04 -5.84 5.72
CA LEU A 12 -0.39 -5.63 5.40
C LEU A 12 -1.08 -4.67 6.38
N LYS A 13 -0.55 -4.49 7.59
CA LYS A 13 -1.21 -3.71 8.65
C LYS A 13 -1.32 -2.20 8.36
N PRO A 14 -0.28 -1.51 7.83
CA PRO A 14 -0.35 -0.06 7.65
C PRO A 14 -1.40 0.37 6.63
N VAL A 15 -2.16 1.42 6.96
CA VAL A 15 -3.01 2.16 6.01
C VAL A 15 -2.07 3.03 5.17
N ALA A 16 -1.93 2.71 3.89
CA ALA A 16 -1.00 3.40 3.01
C ALA A 16 -1.46 3.34 1.55
N PRO A 17 -2.50 4.12 1.18
CA PRO A 17 -2.88 4.28 -0.21
C PRO A 17 -1.81 5.08 -0.98
N SER A 18 -1.94 5.13 -2.32
CA SER A 18 -1.00 5.87 -3.19
C SER A 18 -0.77 7.30 -2.70
N GLY A 19 0.49 7.66 -2.49
CA GLY A 19 0.94 8.96 -1.97
C GLY A 19 1.12 9.03 -0.45
N LEU A 20 0.79 7.97 0.28
CA LEU A 20 0.93 7.89 1.75
C LEU A 20 1.60 6.58 2.19
N GLU A 21 2.63 6.14 1.46
CA GLU A 21 3.28 4.84 1.65
C GLU A 21 4.28 4.80 2.81
N GLU A 22 4.66 5.95 3.39
CA GLU A 22 5.67 6.03 4.46
C GLU A 22 5.43 5.04 5.63
N PRO A 23 4.19 4.79 6.12
CA PRO A 23 3.98 3.84 7.21
C PRO A 23 4.41 2.40 6.87
N VAL A 24 4.24 1.98 5.62
CA VAL A 24 4.70 0.66 5.18
C VAL A 24 6.18 0.66 4.84
N ALA A 25 6.70 1.76 4.27
CA ALA A 25 8.13 1.93 4.02
C ALA A 25 8.96 1.82 5.30
N ALA A 26 8.47 2.39 6.41
CA ALA A 26 9.10 2.27 7.72
C ALA A 26 9.21 0.81 8.18
N VAL A 27 8.13 0.03 8.07
CA VAL A 27 8.13 -1.41 8.40
C VAL A 27 9.13 -2.17 7.53
N ILE A 28 9.15 -1.91 6.22
CA ILE A 28 10.05 -2.58 5.29
C ILE A 28 11.51 -2.24 5.62
N ARG A 29 11.80 -0.98 5.89
CA ARG A 29 13.14 -0.50 6.27
C ARG A 29 13.68 -1.26 7.48
N GLU A 30 12.89 -1.43 8.53
CA GLU A 30 13.29 -2.19 9.71
C GLU A 30 13.61 -3.66 9.39
N GLU A 31 12.80 -4.29 8.54
CA GLU A 31 12.94 -5.70 8.19
C GLU A 31 14.15 -5.99 7.28
N VAL A 32 14.59 -5.02 6.46
CA VAL A 32 15.68 -5.23 5.49
C VAL A 32 17.02 -4.63 5.91
N ALA A 33 17.04 -3.67 6.83
CA ALA A 33 18.26 -2.92 7.19
C ALA A 33 19.48 -3.79 7.53
N PRO A 34 19.37 -4.93 8.24
CA PRO A 34 20.54 -5.77 8.54
C PRO A 34 21.07 -6.57 7.34
N TYR A 35 20.40 -6.55 6.19
CA TYR A 35 20.65 -7.48 5.07
C TYR A 35 21.08 -6.79 3.78
N VAL A 36 21.15 -5.47 3.76
CA VAL A 36 21.51 -4.65 2.59
C VAL A 36 22.63 -3.68 2.92
N ASP A 37 23.35 -3.22 1.91
CA ASP A 37 24.50 -2.33 2.10
C ASP A 37 24.12 -0.86 2.15
N SER A 38 22.99 -0.49 1.49
CA SER A 38 22.44 0.86 1.57
C SER A 38 20.93 0.87 1.43
N ILE A 39 20.31 1.88 2.04
CA ILE A 39 18.88 2.16 1.95
C ILE A 39 18.72 3.66 1.72
N GLU A 40 18.00 4.03 0.69
CA GLU A 40 17.65 5.41 0.39
C GLU A 40 16.15 5.56 0.14
N THR A 41 15.64 6.74 0.34
CA THR A 41 14.31 7.14 -0.14
C THR A 41 14.50 8.21 -1.19
N ASP A 42 13.98 8.00 -2.40
CA ASP A 42 14.08 9.00 -3.47
C ASP A 42 13.06 10.14 -3.31
N ALA A 43 13.12 11.12 -4.19
CA ALA A 43 12.26 12.31 -4.13
C ALA A 43 10.76 12.00 -4.29
N LEU A 44 10.40 10.85 -4.89
CA LEU A 44 9.00 10.44 -5.05
C LEU A 44 8.49 9.63 -3.84
N GLY A 45 9.42 9.07 -3.04
CA GLY A 45 9.11 8.26 -1.86
C GLY A 45 9.42 6.78 -2.03
N ASN A 46 9.99 6.33 -3.16
CA ASN A 46 10.43 4.94 -3.32
C ASN A 46 11.47 4.59 -2.25
N LEU A 47 11.30 3.46 -1.60
CA LEU A 47 12.33 2.88 -0.74
C LEU A 47 13.21 1.97 -1.58
N ILE A 48 14.48 2.34 -1.74
CA ILE A 48 15.45 1.64 -2.58
C ILE A 48 16.54 1.04 -1.70
N CYS A 49 16.66 -0.28 -1.75
CA CYS A 49 17.61 -1.05 -0.96
C CYS A 49 18.62 -1.70 -1.91
N VAL A 50 19.90 -1.50 -1.66
CA VAL A 50 20.97 -2.05 -2.50
C VAL A 50 21.77 -3.08 -1.72
N LYS A 51 21.97 -4.24 -2.34
CA LYS A 51 22.90 -5.27 -1.92
C LYS A 51 23.98 -5.41 -3.00
N ASN A 52 25.22 -5.03 -2.67
CA ASN A 52 26.31 -5.01 -3.63
C ASN A 52 26.71 -6.41 -4.07
N GLY A 53 27.00 -6.55 -5.35
CA GLY A 53 27.58 -7.77 -5.91
C GLY A 53 29.05 -7.94 -5.51
N THR A 54 29.52 -9.19 -5.54
CA THR A 54 30.91 -9.55 -5.19
C THR A 54 31.86 -9.52 -6.39
N GLU A 55 31.35 -9.39 -7.62
CA GLU A 55 32.20 -9.26 -8.82
C GLU A 55 32.77 -7.83 -8.93
N ALA A 56 33.91 -7.70 -9.63
CA ALA A 56 34.57 -6.41 -9.82
C ALA A 56 33.68 -5.38 -10.56
N ASN A 57 32.85 -5.84 -11.52
CA ASN A 57 31.86 -5.06 -12.25
C ASN A 57 30.54 -5.83 -12.25
N PRO A 58 29.80 -5.80 -11.14
CA PRO A 58 28.62 -6.61 -11.00
C PRO A 58 27.47 -6.08 -11.87
N GLU A 59 26.82 -6.97 -12.62
CA GLU A 59 25.56 -6.68 -13.29
C GLU A 59 24.53 -6.22 -12.27
N LYS A 60 23.75 -5.19 -12.57
CA LYS A 60 22.70 -4.64 -11.71
C LYS A 60 21.34 -5.25 -12.06
N ILE A 61 20.77 -5.96 -11.12
CA ILE A 61 19.44 -6.54 -11.25
C ILE A 61 18.46 -5.76 -10.37
N MET A 62 17.42 -5.17 -10.95
CA MET A 62 16.36 -4.51 -10.22
C MET A 62 15.19 -5.47 -9.99
N LEU A 63 14.72 -5.53 -8.75
CA LEU A 63 13.48 -6.20 -8.38
C LEU A 63 12.54 -5.15 -7.79
N SER A 64 11.32 -5.08 -8.30
CA SER A 64 10.34 -4.08 -7.83
C SER A 64 9.07 -4.73 -7.32
N ALA A 65 8.53 -4.17 -6.21
CA ALA A 65 7.21 -4.47 -5.67
C ALA A 65 6.62 -3.15 -5.15
N HIS A 66 5.30 -2.91 -5.34
CA HIS A 66 4.74 -1.65 -4.88
C HIS A 66 4.17 -1.71 -3.46
N MET A 67 4.30 -0.59 -2.76
CA MET A 67 3.88 -0.43 -1.38
C MET A 67 2.44 0.07 -1.23
N ASP A 68 1.97 0.84 -2.19
CA ASP A 68 0.64 1.43 -2.15
C ASP A 68 -0.45 0.41 -2.45
N HIS A 69 -1.66 0.76 -2.08
CA HIS A 69 -2.86 0.05 -2.47
C HIS A 69 -4.01 1.03 -2.71
N ILE A 70 -5.08 0.54 -3.33
CA ILE A 70 -6.28 1.32 -3.63
C ILE A 70 -6.98 1.82 -2.37
N GLY A 71 -7.65 2.96 -2.47
CA GLY A 71 -8.39 3.56 -1.36
C GLY A 71 -9.31 4.67 -1.82
N TYR A 72 -9.79 5.43 -0.88
CA TYR A 72 -10.65 6.58 -1.11
C TYR A 72 -10.05 7.84 -0.48
N ILE A 73 -10.37 9.00 -1.07
CA ILE A 73 -10.11 10.31 -0.49
C ILE A 73 -11.44 11.03 -0.24
N VAL A 74 -11.56 11.66 0.92
CA VAL A 74 -12.74 12.44 1.29
C VAL A 74 -12.77 13.73 0.48
N THR A 75 -13.86 13.94 -0.25
CA THR A 75 -14.07 15.13 -1.11
C THR A 75 -15.10 16.09 -0.56
N GLY A 76 -15.92 15.67 0.41
CA GLY A 76 -16.93 16.47 1.06
C GLY A 76 -17.50 15.79 2.30
N ILE A 77 -18.13 16.59 3.17
CA ILE A 77 -18.85 16.12 4.34
C ILE A 77 -20.27 16.68 4.27
N GLU A 78 -21.25 15.80 4.25
CA GLU A 78 -22.63 16.16 4.12
C GLU A 78 -23.24 16.62 5.45
N LYS A 79 -24.39 17.29 5.38
CA LYS A 79 -25.10 17.81 6.54
C LYS A 79 -25.44 16.71 7.56
N GLU A 80 -25.73 15.53 7.07
CA GLU A 80 -26.10 14.34 7.86
C GLU A 80 -24.89 13.58 8.40
N GLY A 81 -23.64 14.07 8.15
CA GLY A 81 -22.40 13.46 8.63
C GLY A 81 -21.78 12.42 7.69
N PHE A 82 -22.38 12.14 6.55
CA PHE A 82 -21.82 11.23 5.56
C PHE A 82 -20.65 11.86 4.81
N LEU A 83 -19.66 11.05 4.46
CA LEU A 83 -18.46 11.49 3.75
C LEU A 83 -18.59 11.19 2.27
N ARG A 84 -18.54 12.21 1.41
CA ARG A 84 -18.37 12.01 -0.02
C ARG A 84 -16.93 11.65 -0.29
N VAL A 85 -16.73 10.67 -1.18
CA VAL A 85 -15.41 10.14 -1.49
C VAL A 85 -15.19 9.98 -2.99
N THR A 86 -13.94 10.01 -3.40
CA THR A 86 -13.54 9.53 -4.73
C THR A 86 -12.42 8.49 -4.59
N ASN A 87 -12.19 7.72 -5.63
CA ASN A 87 -11.19 6.66 -5.60
C ASN A 87 -9.76 7.17 -5.72
N VAL A 88 -8.85 6.48 -5.06
CA VAL A 88 -7.41 6.49 -5.28
C VAL A 88 -7.07 5.12 -5.84
N GLY A 89 -6.61 5.06 -7.10
CA GLY A 89 -6.41 3.80 -7.81
C GLY A 89 -7.69 3.20 -8.42
N GLY A 90 -7.62 1.97 -8.86
CA GLY A 90 -8.68 1.27 -9.59
C GLY A 90 -9.72 0.62 -8.67
N ILE A 91 -10.82 1.31 -8.38
CA ILE A 91 -11.91 0.79 -7.55
C ILE A 91 -13.19 0.59 -8.38
N SER A 92 -13.80 -0.59 -8.24
CA SER A 92 -15.15 -0.85 -8.76
C SER A 92 -16.20 -0.36 -7.75
N PRO A 93 -17.05 0.62 -8.10
CA PRO A 93 -18.05 1.13 -7.17
C PRO A 93 -19.01 0.06 -6.67
N THR A 94 -19.47 -0.82 -7.54
CA THR A 94 -20.41 -1.90 -7.17
C THR A 94 -19.78 -2.89 -6.18
N MET A 95 -18.49 -3.21 -6.33
CA MET A 95 -17.78 -4.12 -5.41
C MET A 95 -17.40 -3.45 -4.09
N SER A 96 -17.54 -2.14 -3.98
CA SER A 96 -17.24 -1.35 -2.79
C SER A 96 -18.38 -1.36 -1.78
N LEU A 97 -19.60 -1.60 -2.23
CA LEU A 97 -20.79 -1.53 -1.37
C LEU A 97 -20.66 -2.48 -0.18
N THR A 98 -21.04 -1.97 0.98
CA THR A 98 -20.96 -2.66 2.29
C THR A 98 -19.55 -3.02 2.77
N ARG A 99 -18.52 -2.54 2.06
CA ARG A 99 -17.14 -2.75 2.51
C ARG A 99 -16.82 -1.87 3.70
N HIS A 100 -16.17 -2.50 4.68
CA HIS A 100 -15.60 -1.82 5.82
C HIS A 100 -14.32 -1.09 5.40
N VAL A 101 -14.16 0.17 5.83
CA VAL A 101 -12.98 1.01 5.58
C VAL A 101 -12.42 1.55 6.88
N SER A 102 -11.12 1.83 6.88
CA SER A 102 -10.44 2.46 8.00
C SER A 102 -9.57 3.63 7.56
N PHE A 103 -9.54 4.65 8.41
CA PHE A 103 -8.70 5.84 8.28
C PHE A 103 -7.39 5.65 9.07
N PRO A 104 -6.30 6.38 8.73
CA PRO A 104 -5.04 6.30 9.47
C PRO A 104 -5.16 6.68 10.95
N ASN A 105 -6.11 7.55 11.30
CA ASN A 105 -6.39 7.99 12.67
C ASN A 105 -7.23 6.98 13.50
N GLY A 106 -7.61 5.84 12.90
CA GLY A 106 -8.38 4.78 13.55
C GLY A 106 -9.89 4.89 13.39
N VAL A 107 -10.41 5.94 12.77
CA VAL A 107 -11.84 6.04 12.42
C VAL A 107 -12.22 4.91 11.47
N GLN A 108 -13.35 4.29 11.71
CA GLN A 108 -13.90 3.20 10.91
C GLN A 108 -15.14 3.67 10.17
N GLY A 109 -15.43 3.09 9.01
CA GLY A 109 -16.64 3.41 8.26
C GLY A 109 -17.09 2.26 7.36
N VAL A 110 -18.25 2.46 6.76
CA VAL A 110 -18.83 1.52 5.78
C VAL A 110 -19.13 2.28 4.49
N VAL A 111 -18.74 1.71 3.36
CA VAL A 111 -19.08 2.27 2.04
C VAL A 111 -20.54 1.94 1.72
N VAL A 112 -21.32 2.96 1.40
CA VAL A 112 -22.73 2.86 1.05
C VAL A 112 -23.03 3.68 -0.20
N SER A 113 -24.22 3.55 -0.74
CA SER A 113 -24.66 4.26 -1.94
C SER A 113 -26.12 4.69 -1.85
N GLU A 114 -26.44 5.82 -2.45
CA GLU A 114 -27.81 6.28 -2.62
C GLU A 114 -28.61 5.45 -3.63
N VAL A 115 -27.94 4.75 -4.53
CA VAL A 115 -28.55 3.96 -5.58
C VAL A 115 -28.20 2.48 -5.43
N SER A 116 -29.15 1.62 -5.74
CA SER A 116 -28.99 0.16 -5.61
C SER A 116 -28.57 -0.55 -6.90
N LYS A 117 -28.60 0.14 -8.04
CA LYS A 117 -28.23 -0.39 -9.36
C LYS A 117 -27.37 0.62 -10.10
N ASP A 118 -26.46 0.10 -10.92
CA ASP A 118 -25.58 0.90 -11.77
C ASP A 118 -24.81 1.99 -10.98
N THR A 119 -24.37 1.62 -9.76
CA THR A 119 -23.67 2.51 -8.84
C THR A 119 -22.38 3.05 -9.47
N ALA A 120 -22.27 4.36 -9.59
CA ALA A 120 -21.07 5.06 -10.00
C ALA A 120 -20.28 5.58 -8.77
N MET A 121 -19.03 5.99 -8.98
CA MET A 121 -18.19 6.51 -7.89
C MET A 121 -18.81 7.71 -7.19
N LYS A 122 -19.47 8.60 -7.92
CA LYS A 122 -20.16 9.79 -7.39
C LYS A 122 -21.33 9.47 -6.46
N ASP A 123 -21.88 8.24 -6.54
CA ASP A 123 -23.03 7.80 -5.75
C ASP A 123 -22.58 7.17 -4.42
N LEU A 124 -21.26 6.95 -4.25
CA LEU A 124 -20.71 6.40 -3.04
C LEU A 124 -20.51 7.46 -1.97
N PHE A 125 -20.73 7.04 -0.74
CA PHE A 125 -20.30 7.77 0.45
C PHE A 125 -19.86 6.79 1.54
N VAL A 126 -19.15 7.30 2.54
CA VAL A 126 -18.74 6.52 3.71
C VAL A 126 -19.53 6.99 4.91
N ASP A 127 -20.19 6.05 5.55
CA ASP A 127 -20.84 6.24 6.85
C ASP A 127 -19.84 5.91 7.95
N ILE A 128 -19.50 6.90 8.78
CA ILE A 128 -18.61 6.78 9.95
C ILE A 128 -19.37 6.81 11.28
N GLY A 129 -20.70 6.80 11.23
CA GLY A 129 -21.57 6.87 12.41
C GLY A 129 -21.68 8.25 13.04
N ALA A 130 -21.28 9.32 12.34
CA ALA A 130 -21.43 10.69 12.80
C ALA A 130 -22.91 11.12 12.81
N GLN A 131 -23.29 11.95 13.79
CA GLN A 131 -24.66 12.42 13.95
C GLN A 131 -25.03 13.54 12.96
N ASP A 132 -24.05 14.37 12.62
CA ASP A 132 -24.17 15.48 11.69
C ASP A 132 -22.77 15.88 11.17
N LYS A 133 -22.74 16.92 10.32
CA LYS A 133 -21.50 17.44 9.74
C LYS A 133 -20.48 17.88 10.79
N ALA A 134 -20.92 18.58 11.85
CA ALA A 134 -20.03 19.10 12.88
C ALA A 134 -19.37 17.96 13.67
N ASP A 135 -20.11 16.89 13.95
CA ASP A 135 -19.60 15.68 14.58
C ASP A 135 -18.59 14.97 13.65
N ALA A 136 -18.92 14.79 12.36
CA ALA A 136 -18.01 14.20 11.38
C ALA A 136 -16.69 14.99 11.25
N GLU A 137 -16.74 16.33 11.24
CA GLU A 137 -15.57 17.22 11.15
C GLU A 137 -14.65 17.12 12.38
N THR A 138 -15.11 16.57 13.51
CA THR A 138 -14.23 16.23 14.65
C THR A 138 -13.42 14.95 14.43
N MET A 139 -13.86 14.08 13.55
CA MET A 139 -13.28 12.77 13.28
C MET A 139 -12.41 12.73 12.04
N VAL A 140 -12.86 13.38 10.94
CA VAL A 140 -12.21 13.38 9.62
C VAL A 140 -12.34 14.74 8.93
N GLN A 141 -11.43 15.01 8.00
CA GLN A 141 -11.40 16.22 7.20
C GLN A 141 -11.45 15.92 5.70
N ILE A 142 -11.83 16.90 4.90
CA ILE A 142 -11.70 16.83 3.45
C ILE A 142 -10.21 16.68 3.11
N GLY A 143 -9.89 15.70 2.26
CA GLY A 143 -8.52 15.32 1.93
C GLY A 143 -8.00 14.12 2.72
N ASP A 144 -8.65 13.72 3.81
CA ASP A 144 -8.31 12.47 4.50
C ASP A 144 -8.58 11.26 3.62
N VAL A 145 -7.77 10.23 3.81
CA VAL A 145 -7.89 8.99 3.04
C VAL A 145 -8.35 7.84 3.91
N CYS A 146 -9.08 6.91 3.30
CA CYS A 146 -9.39 5.63 3.91
C CYS A 146 -9.20 4.49 2.90
N VAL A 147 -9.00 3.31 3.43
CA VAL A 147 -8.77 2.08 2.66
C VAL A 147 -9.71 1.00 3.13
N TYR A 148 -9.90 -0.07 2.35
CA TYR A 148 -10.58 -1.26 2.88
C TYR A 148 -9.87 -1.74 4.14
N ALA A 149 -10.64 -2.04 5.19
CA ALA A 149 -10.08 -2.46 6.47
C ALA A 149 -9.09 -3.62 6.30
N ASN A 150 -7.90 -3.46 6.86
CA ASN A 150 -6.74 -4.32 6.60
C ASN A 150 -6.75 -5.60 7.46
N ASP A 151 -7.86 -6.31 7.46
CA ASP A 151 -7.93 -7.61 8.11
C ASP A 151 -7.17 -8.65 7.30
N CYS A 152 -6.08 -9.16 7.86
CA CYS A 152 -5.37 -10.32 7.32
C CYS A 152 -5.83 -11.58 8.05
N PHE A 153 -6.56 -12.44 7.37
CA PHE A 153 -7.07 -13.67 7.96
C PHE A 153 -6.71 -14.93 7.14
N GLN A 154 -6.61 -16.04 7.83
CA GLN A 154 -6.27 -17.32 7.22
C GLN A 154 -7.51 -18.01 6.65
N LEU A 155 -7.40 -18.48 5.41
CA LEU A 155 -8.38 -19.31 4.74
C LEU A 155 -7.88 -20.75 4.69
N GLY A 156 -8.52 -21.63 5.48
CA GLY A 156 -8.09 -23.01 5.59
C GLY A 156 -6.64 -23.13 6.05
N ALA A 157 -5.97 -24.20 5.62
CA ALA A 157 -4.61 -24.48 6.09
C ALA A 157 -3.49 -23.70 5.37
N ASN A 158 -3.73 -23.21 4.16
CA ASN A 158 -2.64 -22.81 3.24
C ASN A 158 -2.85 -21.47 2.51
N ARG A 159 -3.91 -20.74 2.82
CA ARG A 159 -4.23 -19.48 2.13
C ARG A 159 -4.44 -18.35 3.13
N VAL A 160 -4.22 -17.12 2.68
CA VAL A 160 -4.48 -15.88 3.42
C VAL A 160 -5.29 -14.97 2.53
N ALA A 161 -6.14 -14.15 3.13
CA ALA A 161 -6.85 -13.08 2.45
C ALA A 161 -6.62 -11.75 3.19
N SER A 162 -6.46 -10.69 2.40
CA SER A 162 -6.36 -9.31 2.88
C SER A 162 -6.63 -8.36 1.71
N PRO A 163 -7.18 -7.16 1.95
CA PRO A 163 -7.42 -6.17 0.89
C PRO A 163 -6.17 -5.69 0.15
N ALA A 164 -5.03 -5.63 0.84
CA ALA A 164 -3.78 -5.09 0.32
C ALA A 164 -2.79 -6.17 -0.16
N MET A 165 -3.29 -7.35 -0.59
CA MET A 165 -2.41 -8.42 -1.10
C MET A 165 -1.67 -7.99 -2.37
N ASP A 166 -2.30 -7.24 -3.21
CA ASP A 166 -1.71 -6.49 -4.32
C ASP A 166 -1.16 -5.16 -3.77
N ASP A 167 0.14 -4.90 -3.73
CA ASP A 167 1.21 -5.87 -4.01
C ASP A 167 2.08 -6.10 -2.77
N ARG A 168 1.52 -5.93 -1.56
CA ARG A 168 2.21 -6.19 -0.28
C ARG A 168 2.68 -7.64 -0.14
N ALA A 169 2.09 -8.56 -0.91
CA ALA A 169 2.57 -9.94 -0.98
C ALA A 169 3.95 -10.01 -1.63
N ALA A 170 4.17 -9.33 -2.77
CA ALA A 170 5.50 -9.25 -3.37
C ALA A 170 6.48 -8.43 -2.53
N CYS A 171 6.03 -7.38 -1.83
CA CYS A 171 6.86 -6.69 -0.83
C CYS A 171 7.39 -7.67 0.21
N ALA A 172 6.53 -8.51 0.80
CA ALA A 172 6.96 -9.51 1.78
C ALA A 172 7.91 -10.57 1.18
N LEU A 173 7.69 -10.98 -0.07
CA LEU A 173 8.59 -11.88 -0.80
C LEU A 173 9.95 -11.24 -1.03
N LEU A 174 9.99 -9.98 -1.44
CA LEU A 174 11.23 -9.24 -1.69
C LEU A 174 12.03 -9.01 -0.39
N ILE A 175 11.35 -8.66 0.71
CA ILE A 175 11.97 -8.61 2.04
C ILE A 175 12.60 -9.97 2.37
N ARG A 176 11.83 -11.05 2.23
CA ARG A 176 12.33 -12.39 2.55
C ARG A 176 13.48 -12.82 1.65
N PHE A 177 13.46 -12.46 0.39
CA PHE A 177 14.57 -12.67 -0.53
C PHE A 177 15.84 -11.99 0.01
N LEU A 178 15.78 -10.69 0.34
CA LEU A 178 16.92 -9.95 0.88
C LEU A 178 17.47 -10.57 2.18
N GLN A 179 16.58 -11.03 3.06
CA GLN A 179 16.95 -11.70 4.32
C GLN A 179 17.68 -13.04 4.13
N THR A 180 17.53 -13.69 2.97
CA THR A 180 18.00 -15.07 2.77
C THR A 180 18.97 -15.26 1.63
N VAL A 181 19.10 -14.30 0.72
CA VAL A 181 19.93 -14.46 -0.51
C VAL A 181 21.42 -14.60 -0.24
N GLY A 182 21.92 -14.11 0.90
CA GLY A 182 23.36 -14.14 1.20
C GLY A 182 24.20 -13.24 0.27
N ALA A 183 25.44 -13.60 0.01
CA ALA A 183 26.29 -12.89 -0.96
C ALA A 183 25.90 -13.27 -2.39
N THR A 184 25.82 -12.30 -3.28
CA THR A 184 25.48 -12.46 -4.70
C THR A 184 26.62 -11.98 -5.58
N LYS A 185 26.76 -12.54 -6.77
CA LYS A 185 27.71 -12.03 -7.77
C LYS A 185 27.23 -10.69 -8.33
N GLN A 186 25.93 -10.58 -8.60
CA GLN A 186 25.27 -9.39 -9.12
C GLN A 186 24.93 -8.43 -8.00
N THR A 187 24.82 -7.14 -8.33
CA THR A 187 24.22 -6.13 -7.45
C THR A 187 22.71 -6.24 -7.54
N ILE A 188 22.06 -6.41 -6.41
CA ILE A 188 20.60 -6.43 -6.30
C ILE A 188 20.11 -5.03 -5.88
N ILE A 189 19.21 -4.46 -6.66
CA ILE A 189 18.52 -3.21 -6.38
C ILE A 189 17.06 -3.57 -6.10
N ALA A 190 16.68 -3.63 -4.84
CA ALA A 190 15.30 -3.88 -4.42
C ALA A 190 14.57 -2.53 -4.30
N VAL A 191 13.54 -2.35 -5.10
CA VAL A 191 12.71 -1.14 -5.12
C VAL A 191 11.34 -1.47 -4.55
N PHE A 192 11.02 -0.89 -3.40
CA PHE A 192 9.67 -0.86 -2.89
C PHE A 192 9.04 0.44 -3.38
N SER A 193 8.29 0.33 -4.47
CA SER A 193 7.83 1.50 -5.22
C SER A 193 6.56 2.10 -4.67
N VAL A 194 6.35 3.37 -4.97
CA VAL A 194 5.16 4.14 -4.61
C VAL A 194 4.29 4.42 -5.84
N GLN A 195 3.00 4.73 -5.61
CA GLN A 195 2.08 5.24 -6.63
C GLN A 195 1.96 4.34 -7.87
N GLU A 196 1.95 3.02 -7.65
CA GLU A 196 1.71 2.06 -8.74
C GLU A 196 0.26 2.17 -9.22
N GLU A 197 -0.69 2.17 -8.29
CA GLU A 197 -2.14 2.16 -8.52
C GLU A 197 -2.67 3.40 -9.28
N VAL A 198 -1.84 4.44 -9.38
CA VAL A 198 -2.12 5.68 -10.12
C VAL A 198 -1.20 5.86 -11.34
N GLY A 199 -0.58 4.77 -11.83
CA GLY A 199 0.14 4.72 -13.11
C GLY A 199 1.62 4.34 -13.05
N CYS A 200 2.04 3.42 -12.18
CA CYS A 200 3.40 2.88 -12.06
C CYS A 200 4.48 3.96 -11.91
N ARG A 201 4.17 5.05 -11.21
CA ARG A 201 5.02 6.25 -11.19
C ARG A 201 6.36 6.00 -10.52
N GLY A 202 6.35 5.35 -9.36
CA GLY A 202 7.55 5.07 -8.58
C GLY A 202 8.53 4.17 -9.30
N ALA A 203 8.06 3.05 -9.83
CA ALA A 203 8.92 2.10 -10.56
C ALA A 203 9.59 2.72 -11.78
N LYS A 204 8.87 3.57 -12.54
CA LYS A 204 9.43 4.31 -13.69
C LYS A 204 10.58 5.23 -13.28
N VAL A 205 10.39 6.01 -12.22
CA VAL A 205 11.42 6.94 -11.73
C VAL A 205 12.63 6.18 -11.20
N ALA A 206 12.43 5.14 -10.40
CA ALA A 206 13.51 4.31 -9.86
C ALA A 206 14.29 3.59 -10.95
N SER A 207 13.62 3.01 -11.96
CA SER A 207 14.26 2.36 -13.09
C SER A 207 15.16 3.32 -13.88
N PHE A 208 14.66 4.51 -14.17
CA PHE A 208 15.45 5.54 -14.85
C PHE A 208 16.67 5.98 -14.03
N ALA A 209 16.48 6.24 -12.72
CA ALA A 209 17.54 6.75 -11.85
C ALA A 209 18.63 5.69 -11.56
N LYS A 210 18.25 4.41 -11.42
CA LYS A 210 19.18 3.32 -11.07
C LYS A 210 19.81 2.67 -12.30
N ALA A 211 19.23 2.83 -13.47
CA ALA A 211 19.72 2.28 -14.74
C ALA A 211 20.18 0.81 -14.58
N PRO A 212 19.27 -0.12 -14.22
CA PRO A 212 19.62 -1.53 -14.06
C PRO A 212 19.93 -2.16 -15.42
N ASP A 213 20.77 -3.21 -15.41
CA ASP A 213 21.04 -4.00 -16.60
C ASP A 213 19.88 -4.96 -16.91
N LYS A 214 19.16 -5.37 -15.84
CA LYS A 214 17.94 -6.23 -15.91
C LYS A 214 16.93 -5.83 -14.85
N GLY A 215 15.63 -6.03 -15.18
CA GLY A 215 14.52 -5.78 -14.27
C GLY A 215 13.31 -6.62 -14.62
#